data_5623fedc1452fb08242d563862f2b24a
#
_entry.id   5623fedc1452fb08242d563862f2b24a
#
_cell.length_a   1.000
_cell.length_b   1.000
_cell.length_c   1.000
_cell.angle_alpha   90.00
_cell.angle_beta   90.00
_cell.angle_gamma   90.00
#
_symmetry.space_group_name_H-M   'P 1'
#
loop_
_entity.id
_entity.type
_entity.pdbx_description
1 polymer ?
#
loop_
_entity_poly.entity_id
_entity_poly.type
_entity_poly.pdbx_seq_one_letter_code
_entity_poly.pdbx_strand_id
1 'polypeptide(L)'
;VLNSPQATASGEMVVYNNTFYATAGAVNDSWNYQYNGDGIFNFHEGSWVNINRYQYPAIDSLLDYISIAIDRRDETIWAGSYGGGLLHVKPGPVFEIFRQNNLGVTIGDPGSYRVAGLAFDTENNLWVSNFGAAQALRVRKADGNWKDFTLPFPLFQNALSQIVTDDNNYKWIVAPLGNGLICFDHGASIDNTGDDRWKRYGTGAGNGNLPTNEVTCIAKDKSGFMWIGTTDGAAVIQCPEQAF
;
A
#
# COMPACT_ATOMS: atom_id res chain seq x y z
N VAL A 1 30.91 13.74 4.23
CA VAL A 1 29.48 13.40 4.37
C VAL A 1 29.35 11.91 4.13
N LEU A 2 28.71 11.19 5.03
CA LEU A 2 28.44 9.77 4.84
C LEU A 2 27.42 9.62 3.71
N ASN A 3 27.67 8.70 2.79
CA ASN A 3 26.72 8.29 1.77
C ASN A 3 25.76 7.27 2.39
N SER A 4 24.66 7.76 2.96
CA SER A 4 23.68 6.94 3.68
C SER A 4 22.29 7.59 3.59
N PRO A 5 21.22 6.83 3.83
CA PRO A 5 19.90 7.43 4.05
C PRO A 5 19.94 8.36 5.26
N GLN A 6 19.04 9.32 5.31
CA GLN A 6 19.00 10.34 6.36
C GLN A 6 18.56 9.77 7.71
N ALA A 7 17.75 8.72 7.72
CA ALA A 7 17.23 8.07 8.91
C ALA A 7 17.29 6.54 8.80
N THR A 8 17.12 5.86 9.94
CA THR A 8 17.10 4.39 10.02
C THR A 8 15.69 3.80 9.98
N ALA A 9 14.67 4.60 10.25
CA ALA A 9 13.28 4.15 10.13
C ALA A 9 12.97 3.83 8.67
N SER A 10 12.28 2.73 8.42
CA SER A 10 11.87 2.34 7.09
C SER A 10 10.47 1.74 7.10
N GLY A 11 9.64 2.21 6.20
CA GLY A 11 8.37 1.59 5.85
C GLY A 11 8.57 0.57 4.73
N GLU A 12 7.77 0.65 3.68
CA GLU A 12 7.85 -0.26 2.54
C GLU A 12 9.08 0.01 1.67
N MET A 13 9.61 -1.07 1.09
CA MET A 13 10.79 -1.04 0.21
C MET A 13 10.44 -1.66 -1.13
N VAL A 14 10.99 -1.10 -2.21
CA VAL A 14 10.84 -1.63 -3.57
C VAL A 14 12.16 -1.48 -4.34
N VAL A 15 12.46 -2.46 -5.18
CA VAL A 15 13.57 -2.38 -6.14
C VAL A 15 12.98 -2.37 -7.54
N TYR A 16 13.33 -1.36 -8.30
CA TYR A 16 12.94 -1.24 -9.69
C TYR A 16 14.08 -0.63 -10.51
N ASN A 17 14.38 -1.20 -11.66
CA ASN A 17 15.41 -0.73 -12.62
C ASN A 17 16.74 -0.34 -11.94
N ASN A 18 17.34 -1.28 -11.18
CA ASN A 18 18.58 -1.09 -10.40
C ASN A 18 18.55 0.04 -9.37
N THR A 19 17.40 0.58 -9.07
CA THR A 19 17.22 1.58 -8.00
C THR A 19 16.47 0.95 -6.84
N PHE A 20 17.01 1.11 -5.64
CA PHE A 20 16.34 0.76 -4.40
C PHE A 20 15.58 1.99 -3.89
N TYR A 21 14.33 1.80 -3.51
CA TYR A 21 13.49 2.82 -2.89
C TYR A 21 13.00 2.34 -1.54
N ALA A 22 12.94 3.24 -0.56
CA ALA A 22 12.36 2.98 0.74
C ALA A 22 11.63 4.20 1.28
N THR A 23 10.56 3.98 2.01
CA THR A 23 9.88 5.03 2.78
C THR A 23 10.39 5.04 4.21
N ALA A 24 10.51 6.23 4.81
CA ALA A 24 11.06 6.40 6.15
C ALA A 24 10.00 6.31 7.26
N GLY A 25 8.72 6.35 6.90
CA GLY A 25 7.61 6.41 7.85
C GLY A 25 7.33 5.07 8.52
N ALA A 26 6.58 5.16 9.60
CA ALA A 26 6.08 4.01 10.35
C ALA A 26 4.72 4.34 10.98
N VAL A 27 4.05 3.31 11.45
CA VAL A 27 2.94 3.39 12.40
C VAL A 27 3.31 2.54 13.63
N ASN A 28 2.73 2.84 14.78
CA ASN A 28 2.90 1.98 15.95
C ASN A 28 1.95 0.76 15.88
N ASP A 29 2.04 -0.14 16.87
CA ASP A 29 1.22 -1.36 16.95
C ASP A 29 -0.29 -1.09 16.97
N SER A 30 -0.70 0.10 17.38
CA SER A 30 -2.10 0.55 17.37
C SER A 30 -2.46 1.36 16.13
N TRP A 31 -1.62 1.36 15.10
CA TRP A 31 -1.82 2.11 13.86
C TRP A 31 -1.99 3.62 14.08
N ASN A 32 -1.21 4.20 14.97
CA ASN A 32 -1.15 5.64 15.19
C ASN A 32 0.08 6.25 14.52
N TYR A 33 -0.02 7.56 14.23
CA TYR A 33 1.04 8.39 13.65
C TYR A 33 2.33 8.34 14.47
N GLN A 34 3.46 8.41 13.76
CA GLN A 34 4.80 8.61 14.35
C GLN A 34 5.36 10.00 14.02
N TYR A 35 4.66 10.75 13.16
CA TYR A 35 5.04 12.10 12.71
C TYR A 35 6.44 12.18 12.09
N ASN A 36 6.89 11.11 11.44
CA ASN A 36 8.17 11.06 10.77
C ASN A 36 8.13 11.87 9.47
N GLY A 37 9.06 12.81 9.32
CA GLY A 37 9.17 13.70 8.16
C GLY A 37 10.34 13.39 7.23
N ASP A 38 11.04 12.25 7.41
CA ASP A 38 12.27 11.92 6.68
C ASP A 38 12.02 11.50 5.22
N GLY A 39 10.76 11.19 4.87
CA GLY A 39 10.31 11.08 3.48
C GLY A 39 10.63 9.77 2.79
N ILE A 40 11.21 9.86 1.61
CA ILE A 40 11.52 8.75 0.73
C ILE A 40 13.02 8.75 0.47
N PHE A 41 13.64 7.57 0.57
CA PHE A 41 15.04 7.35 0.22
C PHE A 41 15.12 6.59 -1.09
N ASN A 42 16.01 6.99 -1.99
CA ASN A 42 16.39 6.16 -3.12
C ASN A 42 17.91 5.98 -3.20
N PHE A 43 18.33 4.81 -3.64
CA PHE A 43 19.73 4.47 -3.85
C PHE A 43 19.93 3.99 -5.28
N HIS A 44 20.72 4.72 -6.04
CA HIS A 44 21.02 4.43 -7.43
C HIS A 44 22.50 4.72 -7.70
N GLU A 45 23.18 3.84 -8.43
CA GLU A 45 24.61 4.00 -8.82
C GLU A 45 25.53 4.42 -7.68
N GLY A 46 25.34 3.83 -6.51
CA GLY A 46 26.21 4.08 -5.34
C GLY A 46 25.86 5.37 -4.58
N SER A 47 24.81 6.08 -4.92
CA SER A 47 24.43 7.36 -4.30
C SER A 47 23.03 7.30 -3.70
N TRP A 48 22.86 7.92 -2.53
CA TRP A 48 21.57 8.13 -1.88
C TRP A 48 20.98 9.49 -2.24
N VAL A 49 19.70 9.49 -2.58
CA VAL A 49 18.88 10.70 -2.73
C VAL A 49 17.74 10.64 -1.74
N ASN A 50 17.47 11.74 -1.05
CA ASN A 50 16.37 11.86 -0.10
C ASN A 50 15.32 12.83 -0.66
N ILE A 51 14.04 12.45 -0.61
CA ILE A 51 12.92 13.31 -0.98
C ILE A 51 12.09 13.51 0.28
N ASN A 52 12.25 14.65 0.93
CA ASN A 52 11.62 14.94 2.20
C ASN A 52 11.20 16.40 2.34
N ARG A 53 10.43 16.69 3.39
CA ARG A 53 9.91 18.02 3.70
C ARG A 53 11.00 19.07 3.92
N TYR A 54 12.18 18.68 4.37
CA TYR A 54 13.27 19.60 4.66
C TYR A 54 13.94 20.12 3.38
N GLN A 55 13.95 19.30 2.34
CA GLN A 55 14.46 19.67 1.01
C GLN A 55 13.38 20.28 0.13
N TYR A 56 12.12 19.84 0.28
CA TYR A 56 11.00 20.22 -0.55
C TYR A 56 9.80 20.68 0.28
N PRO A 57 9.68 21.97 0.60
CA PRO A 57 8.57 22.51 1.39
C PRO A 57 7.18 22.23 0.80
N ALA A 58 7.09 21.97 -0.51
CA ALA A 58 5.84 21.62 -1.18
C ALA A 58 5.18 20.33 -0.61
N ILE A 59 5.96 19.46 0.02
CA ILE A 59 5.49 18.20 0.63
C ILE A 59 5.55 18.23 2.17
N ASP A 60 5.65 19.42 2.78
CA ASP A 60 5.78 19.60 4.24
C ASP A 60 4.65 18.95 5.04
N SER A 61 3.44 18.92 4.48
CA SER A 61 2.26 18.33 5.11
C SER A 61 2.18 16.80 5.03
N LEU A 62 3.15 16.14 4.39
CA LEU A 62 3.17 14.69 4.21
C LEU A 62 4.17 14.07 5.19
N LEU A 63 3.65 13.35 6.16
CA LEU A 63 4.43 12.65 7.18
C LEU A 63 4.14 11.14 7.10
N ASP A 64 4.97 10.36 7.78
CA ASP A 64 4.78 8.91 7.90
C ASP A 64 4.52 8.25 6.55
N TYR A 65 5.47 8.38 5.61
CA TYR A 65 5.39 7.63 4.36
C TYR A 65 5.62 6.14 4.65
N ILE A 66 4.59 5.32 4.49
CA ILE A 66 4.61 3.90 4.85
C ILE A 66 4.44 2.95 3.67
N SER A 67 4.02 3.46 2.50
CA SER A 67 3.85 2.65 1.29
C SER A 67 4.45 3.35 0.08
N ILE A 68 4.91 2.54 -0.90
CA ILE A 68 5.55 3.04 -2.12
C ILE A 68 5.29 2.11 -3.29
N ALA A 69 5.04 2.69 -4.46
CA ALA A 69 4.95 1.97 -5.72
C ALA A 69 5.61 2.79 -6.84
N ILE A 70 6.17 2.10 -7.84
CA ILE A 70 6.79 2.72 -9.01
C ILE A 70 5.93 2.44 -10.23
N ASP A 71 5.52 3.49 -10.92
CA ASP A 71 4.86 3.35 -12.22
C ASP A 71 5.87 2.88 -13.27
N ARG A 72 5.65 1.68 -13.81
CA ARG A 72 6.59 1.06 -14.74
C ARG A 72 6.63 1.70 -16.12
N ARG A 73 5.66 2.58 -16.45
CA ARG A 73 5.56 3.26 -17.75
C ARG A 73 6.49 4.46 -17.84
N ASP A 74 6.66 5.18 -16.73
CA ASP A 74 7.37 6.47 -16.70
C ASP A 74 8.35 6.58 -15.51
N GLU A 75 8.47 5.51 -14.73
CA GLU A 75 9.35 5.38 -13.56
C GLU A 75 9.07 6.39 -12.44
N THR A 76 7.88 6.98 -12.44
CA THR A 76 7.47 7.93 -11.40
C THR A 76 7.17 7.21 -10.09
N ILE A 77 7.41 7.92 -8.97
CA ILE A 77 7.24 7.40 -7.62
C ILE A 77 5.86 7.77 -7.12
N TRP A 78 5.14 6.79 -6.58
CA TRP A 78 3.91 6.98 -5.83
C TRP A 78 4.14 6.56 -4.39
N ALA A 79 3.85 7.45 -3.43
CA ALA A 79 4.11 7.19 -2.02
C ALA A 79 2.91 7.57 -1.15
N GLY A 80 2.54 6.68 -0.26
CA GLY A 80 1.44 6.86 0.67
C GLY A 80 1.90 7.43 2.00
N SER A 81 1.36 8.60 2.35
CA SER A 81 1.50 9.21 3.67
C SER A 81 0.37 8.78 4.58
N TYR A 82 0.70 8.39 5.80
CA TYR A 82 -0.31 7.98 6.80
C TYR A 82 -0.90 9.22 7.47
N GLY A 83 -1.84 9.86 6.76
CA GLY A 83 -2.55 11.07 7.19
C GLY A 83 -2.51 12.22 6.18
N GLY A 84 -1.41 12.37 5.44
CA GLY A 84 -1.22 13.46 4.48
C GLY A 84 -1.79 13.22 3.09
N GLY A 85 -2.13 11.98 2.74
CA GLY A 85 -2.63 11.59 1.43
C GLY A 85 -1.62 10.86 0.56
N LEU A 86 -1.83 10.85 -0.75
CA LEU A 86 -1.00 10.18 -1.74
C LEU A 86 -0.13 11.20 -2.48
N LEU A 87 1.17 10.93 -2.52
CA LEU A 87 2.15 11.73 -3.25
C LEU A 87 2.49 11.04 -4.58
N HIS A 88 2.51 11.80 -5.66
CA HIS A 88 3.11 11.45 -6.94
C HIS A 88 4.31 12.34 -7.21
N VAL A 89 5.47 11.74 -7.35
CA VAL A 89 6.73 12.43 -7.66
C VAL A 89 7.07 12.20 -9.12
N LYS A 90 7.05 13.27 -9.89
CA LYS A 90 7.40 13.29 -11.32
C LYS A 90 8.84 13.80 -11.52
N PRO A 91 9.47 13.54 -12.67
CA PRO A 91 10.80 14.07 -12.97
C PRO A 91 10.91 15.58 -12.75
N GLY A 92 12.05 16.02 -12.23
CA GLY A 92 12.34 17.44 -12.12
C GLY A 92 12.23 18.16 -10.77
N PRO A 93 12.15 17.54 -9.60
CA PRO A 93 11.08 16.83 -8.93
C PRO A 93 9.80 17.69 -8.86
N VAL A 94 8.78 17.26 -9.55
CA VAL A 94 7.45 17.89 -9.54
C VAL A 94 6.53 17.02 -8.66
N PHE A 95 5.82 17.66 -7.73
CA PHE A 95 4.98 16.97 -6.75
C PHE A 95 3.50 17.22 -7.02
N GLU A 96 2.72 16.14 -7.01
CA GLU A 96 1.26 16.17 -7.05
C GLU A 96 0.71 15.41 -5.84
N ILE A 97 -0.21 16.04 -5.11
CA ILE A 97 -0.75 15.48 -3.86
C ILE A 97 -2.25 15.24 -4.03
N PHE A 98 -2.68 14.01 -3.80
CA PHE A 98 -4.07 13.60 -3.86
C PHE A 98 -4.65 13.48 -2.45
N ARG A 99 -5.85 14.06 -2.25
CA ARG A 99 -6.60 14.10 -0.99
C ARG A 99 -8.10 13.99 -1.23
N GLN A 100 -8.90 14.85 -0.63
CA GLN A 100 -10.36 14.83 -0.55
C GLN A 100 -11.13 14.58 -1.86
N ASN A 101 -10.57 14.94 -3.01
CA ASN A 101 -11.22 14.70 -4.30
C ASN A 101 -11.00 13.28 -4.83
N ASN A 102 -10.05 12.55 -4.24
CA ASN A 102 -9.57 11.26 -4.72
C ASN A 102 -9.53 10.20 -3.62
N LEU A 103 -9.38 10.64 -2.36
CA LEU A 103 -9.29 9.77 -1.18
C LEU A 103 -10.43 10.06 -0.21
N GLY A 104 -10.84 9.04 0.53
CA GLY A 104 -11.76 9.20 1.65
C GLY A 104 -11.04 9.73 2.89
N VAL A 105 -11.72 10.58 3.63
CA VAL A 105 -11.27 11.00 4.94
C VAL A 105 -11.36 9.84 5.93
N THR A 106 -10.42 9.74 6.84
CA THR A 106 -10.45 8.75 7.93
C THR A 106 -11.62 9.02 8.87
N ILE A 107 -12.44 8.00 9.14
CA ILE A 107 -13.59 8.11 10.05
C ILE A 107 -13.08 8.48 11.46
N GLY A 108 -13.63 9.55 12.03
CA GLY A 108 -13.24 10.05 13.35
C GLY A 108 -11.96 10.90 13.39
N ASP A 109 -11.30 11.11 12.24
CA ASP A 109 -10.09 11.95 12.13
C ASP A 109 -10.21 12.88 10.90
N PRO A 110 -11.04 13.93 10.99
CA PRO A 110 -11.33 14.82 9.87
C PRO A 110 -10.06 15.56 9.42
N GLY A 111 -9.84 15.58 8.10
CA GLY A 111 -8.64 16.15 7.49
C GLY A 111 -7.48 15.17 7.30
N SER A 112 -7.62 13.94 7.82
CA SER A 112 -6.64 12.87 7.63
C SER A 112 -7.02 11.96 6.45
N TYR A 113 -6.05 11.72 5.57
CA TYR A 113 -6.16 10.85 4.39
C TYR A 113 -5.05 9.80 4.48
N ARG A 114 -5.33 8.67 5.15
CA ARG A 114 -4.33 7.65 5.46
C ARG A 114 -4.15 6.70 4.29
N VAL A 115 -3.02 6.81 3.59
CA VAL A 115 -2.65 5.87 2.52
C VAL A 115 -1.64 4.87 3.07
N ALA A 116 -2.09 3.63 3.24
CA ALA A 116 -1.33 2.59 3.94
C ALA A 116 -0.84 1.46 3.05
N GLY A 117 -1.26 1.39 1.79
CA GLY A 117 -0.79 0.39 0.83
C GLY A 117 -0.99 0.85 -0.59
N LEU A 118 -0.04 0.52 -1.46
CA LEU A 118 -0.01 0.86 -2.87
C LEU A 118 0.46 -0.33 -3.70
N ALA A 119 -0.22 -0.62 -4.80
CA ALA A 119 0.26 -1.58 -5.79
C ALA A 119 -0.26 -1.23 -7.18
N PHE A 120 0.61 -1.32 -8.19
CA PHE A 120 0.17 -1.35 -9.57
C PHE A 120 -0.28 -2.74 -9.97
N ASP A 121 -1.36 -2.82 -10.73
CA ASP A 121 -1.79 -4.06 -11.37
C ASP A 121 -1.16 -4.24 -12.76
N THR A 122 -1.48 -5.33 -13.44
CA THR A 122 -0.93 -5.67 -14.76
C THR A 122 -1.39 -4.71 -15.85
N GLU A 123 -2.50 -4.00 -15.64
CA GLU A 123 -3.06 -3.00 -16.54
C GLU A 123 -2.61 -1.58 -16.17
N ASN A 124 -1.71 -1.48 -15.20
CA ASN A 124 -1.14 -0.24 -14.69
C ASN A 124 -2.15 0.68 -13.99
N ASN A 125 -3.17 0.10 -13.37
CA ASN A 125 -4.02 0.81 -12.43
C ASN A 125 -3.35 0.79 -11.05
N LEU A 126 -3.37 1.92 -10.35
CA LEU A 126 -2.81 2.06 -9.00
C LEU A 126 -3.89 1.77 -7.95
N TRP A 127 -3.76 0.65 -7.27
CA TRP A 127 -4.60 0.28 -6.14
C TRP A 127 -4.11 0.94 -4.87
N VAL A 128 -5.02 1.44 -4.07
CA VAL A 128 -4.75 2.28 -2.88
C VAL A 128 -5.55 1.78 -1.69
N SER A 129 -4.88 1.38 -0.63
CA SER A 129 -5.48 1.18 0.69
C SER A 129 -5.62 2.52 1.40
N ASN A 130 -6.85 2.98 1.56
CA ASN A 130 -7.19 4.21 2.26
C ASN A 130 -7.68 3.86 3.67
N PHE A 131 -6.75 3.62 4.58
CA PHE A 131 -6.99 3.14 5.94
C PHE A 131 -8.00 4.00 6.70
N GLY A 132 -9.02 3.37 7.26
CA GLY A 132 -10.03 4.02 8.09
C GLY A 132 -11.06 4.85 7.34
N ALA A 133 -11.02 4.92 6.02
CA ALA A 133 -12.04 5.58 5.23
C ALA A 133 -13.29 4.69 5.07
N ALA A 134 -14.43 5.30 4.77
CA ALA A 134 -15.68 4.56 4.54
C ALA A 134 -15.54 3.55 3.39
N GLN A 135 -14.90 3.95 2.29
CA GLN A 135 -14.44 3.08 1.21
C GLN A 135 -12.92 2.96 1.33
N ALA A 136 -12.47 1.88 1.98
CA ALA A 136 -11.06 1.69 2.31
C ALA A 136 -10.22 1.18 1.14
N LEU A 137 -10.81 0.67 0.07
CA LEU A 137 -10.10 0.28 -1.14
C LEU A 137 -10.50 1.18 -2.30
N ARG A 138 -9.50 1.72 -2.98
CA ARG A 138 -9.65 2.60 -4.15
C ARG A 138 -8.72 2.20 -5.25
N VAL A 139 -9.03 2.60 -6.47
CA VAL A 139 -8.14 2.47 -7.61
C VAL A 139 -8.10 3.77 -8.40
N ARG A 140 -6.89 4.18 -8.77
CA ARG A 140 -6.65 5.17 -9.82
C ARG A 140 -6.36 4.40 -11.10
N LYS A 141 -7.32 4.42 -12.04
CA LYS A 141 -7.18 3.75 -13.32
C LYS A 141 -6.04 4.35 -14.15
N ALA A 142 -5.53 3.58 -15.10
CA ALA A 142 -4.47 4.02 -16.00
C ALA A 142 -4.82 5.29 -16.81
N ASP A 143 -6.12 5.54 -17.01
CA ASP A 143 -6.66 6.75 -17.65
C ASP A 143 -6.73 7.98 -16.70
N GLY A 144 -6.38 7.80 -15.42
CA GLY A 144 -6.42 8.84 -14.40
C GLY A 144 -7.72 8.95 -13.61
N ASN A 145 -8.78 8.25 -14.01
CA ASN A 145 -10.05 8.23 -13.29
C ASN A 145 -9.95 7.41 -12.01
N TRP A 146 -10.77 7.76 -11.01
CA TRP A 146 -10.81 7.06 -9.72
C TRP A 146 -12.09 6.26 -9.56
N LYS A 147 -11.97 5.12 -8.88
CA LYS A 147 -13.12 4.32 -8.45
C LYS A 147 -12.90 3.79 -7.04
N ASP A 148 -13.99 3.72 -6.28
CA ASP A 148 -14.07 3.20 -4.93
C ASP A 148 -14.68 1.82 -4.92
N PHE A 149 -14.23 0.97 -3.98
CA PHE A 149 -14.80 -0.34 -3.74
C PHE A 149 -15.36 -0.44 -2.32
N THR A 150 -16.55 -1.01 -2.22
CA THR A 150 -17.15 -1.35 -0.93
C THR A 150 -16.92 -2.82 -0.66
N LEU A 151 -16.29 -3.14 0.46
CA LEU A 151 -16.05 -4.52 0.85
C LEU A 151 -17.38 -5.18 1.27
N PRO A 152 -17.61 -6.46 0.90
CA PRO A 152 -18.85 -7.16 1.22
C PRO A 152 -18.94 -7.65 2.68
N PHE A 153 -17.96 -7.33 3.51
CA PHE A 153 -17.86 -7.67 4.92
C PHE A 153 -17.30 -6.52 5.75
N PRO A 154 -17.70 -6.39 7.02
CA PRO A 154 -17.17 -5.35 7.88
C PRO A 154 -15.72 -5.64 8.28
N LEU A 155 -14.93 -4.58 8.43
CA LEU A 155 -13.60 -4.60 9.01
C LEU A 155 -13.55 -3.71 10.24
N PHE A 156 -12.84 -4.16 11.26
CA PHE A 156 -12.55 -3.29 12.40
C PHE A 156 -11.73 -2.08 11.90
N GLN A 157 -12.23 -0.89 12.20
CA GLN A 157 -11.69 0.41 11.76
C GLN A 157 -11.52 0.59 10.23
N ASN A 158 -12.16 -0.20 9.39
CA ASN A 158 -11.92 -0.21 7.94
C ASN A 158 -10.41 -0.28 7.60
N ALA A 159 -9.68 -1.07 8.39
CA ALA A 159 -8.23 -1.13 8.32
C ALA A 159 -7.77 -1.99 7.14
N LEU A 160 -7.24 -1.34 6.12
CA LEU A 160 -6.50 -1.93 5.01
C LEU A 160 -5.11 -1.32 4.95
N SER A 161 -4.10 -2.14 4.63
CA SER A 161 -2.72 -1.69 4.51
C SER A 161 -2.05 -2.25 3.25
N GLN A 162 -0.88 -2.86 3.35
CA GLN A 162 -0.09 -3.32 2.22
C GLN A 162 -0.91 -4.09 1.18
N ILE A 163 -0.70 -3.78 -0.10
CA ILE A 163 -1.30 -4.48 -1.24
C ILE A 163 -0.20 -5.11 -2.06
N VAL A 164 -0.41 -6.35 -2.47
CA VAL A 164 0.44 -7.05 -3.44
C VAL A 164 -0.42 -7.62 -4.55
N THR A 165 -0.07 -7.37 -5.80
CA THR A 165 -0.72 -7.96 -6.96
C THR A 165 -0.01 -9.25 -7.36
N ASP A 166 -0.74 -10.35 -7.52
CA ASP A 166 -0.20 -11.62 -8.00
C ASP A 166 -0.21 -11.75 -9.54
N ASP A 167 0.23 -12.90 -10.03
CA ASP A 167 0.33 -13.16 -11.47
C ASP A 167 -1.05 -13.35 -12.15
N ASN A 168 -2.11 -13.58 -11.37
CA ASN A 168 -3.50 -13.62 -11.82
C ASN A 168 -4.19 -12.25 -11.77
N ASN A 169 -3.43 -11.22 -11.46
CA ASN A 169 -3.94 -9.87 -11.22
C ASN A 169 -4.88 -9.76 -10.00
N TYR A 170 -4.85 -10.71 -9.05
CA TYR A 170 -5.59 -10.59 -7.79
C TYR A 170 -4.84 -9.65 -6.85
N LYS A 171 -5.60 -8.89 -6.06
CA LYS A 171 -5.08 -7.96 -5.06
C LYS A 171 -5.13 -8.63 -3.69
N TRP A 172 -3.96 -8.93 -3.16
CA TRP A 172 -3.79 -9.45 -1.82
C TRP A 172 -3.54 -8.30 -0.88
N ILE A 173 -4.43 -8.12 0.09
CA ILE A 173 -4.48 -6.92 0.91
C ILE A 173 -4.39 -7.30 2.37
N VAL A 174 -3.38 -6.81 3.05
CA VAL A 174 -3.26 -6.94 4.50
C VAL A 174 -4.35 -6.12 5.17
N ALA A 175 -5.12 -6.77 6.01
CA ALA A 175 -6.14 -6.13 6.84
C ALA A 175 -5.72 -6.26 8.31
N PRO A 176 -4.97 -5.27 8.85
CA PRO A 176 -4.43 -5.33 10.20
C PRO A 176 -5.52 -5.21 11.28
N LEU A 177 -5.10 -5.20 12.55
CA LEU A 177 -5.99 -5.13 13.71
C LEU A 177 -6.96 -6.32 13.78
N GLY A 178 -6.47 -7.53 13.54
CA GLY A 178 -7.26 -8.76 13.64
C GLY A 178 -8.20 -9.02 12.47
N ASN A 179 -8.09 -8.24 11.39
CA ASN A 179 -8.96 -8.40 10.23
C ASN A 179 -8.49 -9.51 9.25
N GLY A 180 -7.22 -9.97 9.34
CA GLY A 180 -6.68 -11.06 8.52
C GLY A 180 -6.11 -10.58 7.18
N LEU A 181 -6.33 -11.38 6.14
CA LEU A 181 -5.88 -11.10 4.77
C LEU A 181 -7.07 -11.13 3.83
N ILE A 182 -7.10 -10.25 2.85
CA ILE A 182 -8.15 -10.17 1.84
C ILE A 182 -7.55 -10.48 0.47
N CYS A 183 -8.24 -11.31 -0.32
CA CYS A 183 -8.00 -11.45 -1.75
C CYS A 183 -9.18 -10.83 -2.50
N PHE A 184 -8.87 -9.99 -3.48
CA PHE A 184 -9.84 -9.32 -4.32
C PHE A 184 -9.51 -9.51 -5.81
N ASP A 185 -10.51 -9.90 -6.56
CA ASP A 185 -10.49 -9.97 -8.02
C ASP A 185 -11.62 -9.09 -8.56
N HIS A 186 -11.28 -8.13 -9.42
CA HIS A 186 -12.23 -7.21 -10.04
C HIS A 186 -12.84 -7.76 -11.35
N GLY A 187 -12.67 -9.07 -11.61
CA GLY A 187 -13.21 -9.71 -12.80
C GLY A 187 -12.67 -9.15 -14.11
N ALA A 188 -13.51 -9.07 -15.10
CA ALA A 188 -13.12 -8.66 -16.46
C ALA A 188 -12.93 -7.14 -16.62
N SER A 189 -13.47 -6.33 -15.71
CA SER A 189 -13.40 -4.87 -15.80
C SER A 189 -13.56 -4.22 -14.45
N ILE A 190 -12.69 -3.27 -14.14
CA ILE A 190 -12.80 -2.44 -12.92
C ILE A 190 -14.17 -1.75 -12.81
N ASP A 191 -14.80 -1.38 -13.93
CA ASP A 191 -16.07 -0.65 -13.92
C ASP A 191 -17.32 -1.54 -13.72
N ASN A 192 -17.21 -2.85 -13.95
CA ASN A 192 -18.26 -3.81 -13.69
C ASN A 192 -18.03 -4.50 -12.34
N THR A 193 -18.85 -4.20 -11.35
CA THR A 193 -18.74 -4.83 -10.01
C THR A 193 -19.55 -6.12 -9.89
N GLY A 194 -20.25 -6.53 -10.94
CA GLY A 194 -21.12 -7.72 -10.92
C GLY A 194 -20.35 -9.04 -10.94
N ASP A 195 -19.09 -9.02 -11.35
CA ASP A 195 -18.17 -10.15 -11.39
C ASP A 195 -17.01 -10.04 -10.38
N ASP A 196 -17.06 -9.02 -9.49
CA ASP A 196 -16.12 -8.87 -8.39
C ASP A 196 -16.16 -10.09 -7.46
N ARG A 197 -14.98 -10.61 -7.12
CA ARG A 197 -14.84 -11.70 -6.15
C ARG A 197 -14.00 -11.26 -4.96
N TRP A 198 -14.50 -11.57 -3.78
CA TRP A 198 -13.87 -11.22 -2.52
C TRP A 198 -13.73 -12.46 -1.64
N LYS A 199 -12.56 -12.63 -1.04
CA LYS A 199 -12.35 -13.65 -0.02
C LYS A 199 -11.52 -13.11 1.13
N ARG A 200 -11.95 -13.40 2.33
CA ARG A 200 -11.19 -13.09 3.55
C ARG A 200 -10.56 -14.34 4.10
N TYR A 201 -9.29 -14.28 4.40
CA TYR A 201 -8.50 -15.33 5.01
C TYR A 201 -8.22 -14.99 6.47
N GLY A 202 -8.29 -16.00 7.33
CA GLY A 202 -8.05 -15.89 8.76
C GLY A 202 -7.64 -17.21 9.36
N THR A 203 -7.74 -17.32 10.68
CA THR A 203 -7.50 -18.56 11.42
C THR A 203 -8.60 -19.57 11.17
N GLY A 204 -8.27 -20.85 11.37
CA GLY A 204 -9.23 -21.97 11.34
C GLY A 204 -9.31 -22.69 10.00
N ALA A 205 -9.72 -23.97 10.08
CA ALA A 205 -9.83 -24.86 8.94
C ALA A 205 -10.85 -24.33 7.91
N GLY A 206 -10.44 -24.30 6.65
CA GLY A 206 -11.26 -23.77 5.54
C GLY A 206 -11.27 -22.26 5.41
N ASN A 207 -10.65 -21.53 6.33
CA ASN A 207 -10.60 -20.05 6.35
C ASN A 207 -9.18 -19.50 6.06
N GLY A 208 -8.30 -20.33 5.51
CA GLY A 208 -6.93 -19.97 5.17
C GLY A 208 -5.89 -20.50 6.15
N ASN A 209 -6.27 -20.96 7.33
CA ASN A 209 -5.38 -21.53 8.36
C ASN A 209 -4.19 -20.60 8.70
N LEU A 210 -4.40 -19.29 8.72
CA LEU A 210 -3.37 -18.37 9.17
C LEU A 210 -3.01 -18.65 10.63
N PRO A 211 -1.74 -18.49 11.05
CA PRO A 211 -1.34 -18.65 12.45
C PRO A 211 -2.15 -17.76 13.39
N THR A 212 -2.40 -16.52 12.98
CA THR A 212 -3.28 -15.55 13.64
C THR A 212 -3.93 -14.61 12.62
N ASN A 213 -5.00 -13.91 13.02
CA ASN A 213 -5.59 -12.83 12.20
C ASN A 213 -4.79 -11.52 12.23
N GLU A 214 -3.75 -11.42 13.06
CA GLU A 214 -2.84 -10.28 13.08
C GLU A 214 -1.80 -10.41 11.96
N VAL A 215 -2.21 -10.12 10.73
CA VAL A 215 -1.34 -10.11 9.56
C VAL A 215 -0.56 -8.80 9.53
N THR A 216 0.77 -8.89 9.42
CA THR A 216 1.68 -7.76 9.47
C THR A 216 2.27 -7.37 8.12
N CYS A 217 2.48 -8.35 7.23
CA CYS A 217 3.06 -8.12 5.92
C CYS A 217 2.71 -9.24 4.94
N ILE A 218 2.89 -8.96 3.66
CA ILE A 218 2.75 -9.93 2.58
C ILE A 218 3.82 -9.69 1.51
N ALA A 219 4.31 -10.76 0.91
CA ALA A 219 5.25 -10.68 -0.22
C ALA A 219 4.98 -11.79 -1.22
N LYS A 220 5.11 -11.48 -2.50
CA LYS A 220 5.13 -12.48 -3.58
C LYS A 220 6.57 -12.85 -3.90
N ASP A 221 6.87 -14.15 -3.95
CA ASP A 221 8.17 -14.62 -4.40
C ASP A 221 8.24 -14.79 -5.93
N LYS A 222 9.42 -15.18 -6.42
CA LYS A 222 9.66 -15.39 -7.86
C LYS A 222 8.92 -16.60 -8.44
N SER A 223 8.44 -17.51 -7.60
CA SER A 223 7.64 -18.67 -7.99
C SER A 223 6.13 -18.36 -8.02
N GLY A 224 5.75 -17.14 -7.65
CA GLY A 224 4.36 -16.71 -7.57
C GLY A 224 3.69 -17.03 -6.22
N PHE A 225 4.40 -17.61 -5.26
CA PHE A 225 3.85 -17.91 -3.92
C PHE A 225 3.66 -16.63 -3.12
N MET A 226 2.54 -16.59 -2.38
CA MET A 226 2.25 -15.47 -1.49
C MET A 226 2.65 -15.83 -0.06
N TRP A 227 3.67 -15.14 0.46
CA TRP A 227 4.16 -15.28 1.82
C TRP A 227 3.49 -14.28 2.73
N ILE A 228 2.89 -14.74 3.81
CA ILE A 228 2.12 -13.94 4.75
C ILE A 228 2.83 -13.96 6.10
N GLY A 229 3.28 -12.79 6.58
CA GLY A 229 3.79 -12.60 7.93
C GLY A 229 2.66 -12.29 8.88
N THR A 230 2.68 -12.93 10.04
CA THR A 230 1.75 -12.68 11.15
C THR A 230 2.51 -12.50 12.44
N THR A 231 1.86 -12.02 13.49
CA THR A 231 2.49 -11.88 14.82
C THR A 231 2.84 -13.23 15.47
N ASP A 232 2.32 -14.34 14.94
CA ASP A 232 2.55 -15.69 15.47
C ASP A 232 3.10 -16.66 14.40
N GLY A 233 3.97 -16.18 13.55
CA GLY A 233 4.65 -16.95 12.51
C GLY A 233 4.24 -16.56 11.09
N ALA A 234 4.58 -17.43 10.13
CA ALA A 234 4.34 -17.19 8.71
C ALA A 234 3.48 -18.29 8.09
N ALA A 235 2.71 -17.90 7.07
CA ALA A 235 1.97 -18.80 6.20
C ALA A 235 2.38 -18.59 4.75
N VAL A 236 2.09 -19.56 3.89
CA VAL A 236 2.33 -19.46 2.45
C VAL A 236 1.12 -19.98 1.66
N ILE A 237 0.69 -19.21 0.68
CA ILE A 237 -0.29 -19.63 -0.33
C ILE A 237 0.49 -20.02 -1.58
N GLN A 238 0.52 -21.31 -1.88
CA GLN A 238 1.28 -21.86 -3.02
C GLN A 238 0.50 -21.82 -4.32
N CYS A 239 -0.83 -21.81 -4.25
CA CYS A 239 -1.74 -21.79 -5.40
C CYS A 239 -2.66 -20.56 -5.33
N PRO A 240 -2.14 -19.33 -5.51
CA PRO A 240 -2.95 -18.12 -5.46
C PRO A 240 -4.05 -18.09 -6.52
N GLU A 241 -3.88 -18.79 -7.66
CA GLU A 241 -4.88 -18.96 -8.71
C GLU A 241 -6.16 -19.69 -8.23
N GLN A 242 -6.08 -20.41 -7.11
CA GLN A 242 -7.20 -21.11 -6.47
C GLN A 242 -7.79 -20.34 -5.28
N ALA A 243 -7.58 -19.02 -5.27
CA ALA A 243 -8.02 -18.17 -4.16
C ALA A 243 -9.54 -18.18 -3.94
N PHE A 244 -10.33 -18.42 -5.00
CA PHE A 244 -11.81 -18.36 -4.98
C PHE A 244 -12.48 -19.69 -5.24
#